data_f7eccb81d1ed76c4f3b07eabfa06171b
#
_entry.id   f7eccb81d1ed76c4f3b07eabfa06171b
#
_cell.length_a   1.000
_cell.length_b   1.000
_cell.length_c   1.000
_cell.angle_alpha   90.00
_cell.angle_beta   90.00
_cell.angle_gamma   90.00
#
_symmetry.space_group_name_H-M   'P 1'
#
loop_
_entity.id
_entity.type
_entity.pdbx_description
1 polymer ?
#
loop_
_entity_poly.entity_id
_entity_poly.type
_entity_poly.pdbx_seq_one_letter_code
_entity_poly.pdbx_strand_id
1 'polypeptide(L)'
;MNNVPGAFSFFSYVYVTSCAVFCFLFREKTNDYIFTQLGLIGTMGADIFLVLLPQQERFPGMICFSFVQIFYFLRLYTADTNKKRRKVNLILRIVLSVIIVAVTFFVLGPSPDPVAVLSMFYYVNLLLNVVFAFLDFENTGIFALGLLCFIISDTVIGFRSLDDYIGTQPIVEEVVQHIRRSKIDLIYGFYLPSQAFIAMSPAYKLFKKLDKEQTARKRKA
;
A
#
# COMPACT_ATOMS: atom_id res chain seq x y z
N MET A 1 20.07 11.22 -21.26
CA MET A 1 19.19 10.37 -22.10
C MET A 1 17.80 10.45 -21.47
N ASN A 2 16.83 11.03 -22.17
CA ASN A 2 15.46 11.11 -21.70
C ASN A 2 14.88 9.69 -21.71
N ASN A 3 14.76 9.06 -20.54
CA ASN A 3 14.07 7.79 -20.41
C ASN A 3 12.57 8.04 -20.61
N VAL A 4 12.11 7.87 -21.82
CA VAL A 4 10.68 7.75 -22.10
C VAL A 4 10.19 6.55 -21.30
N PRO A 5 9.10 6.67 -20.51
CA PRO A 5 8.54 5.53 -19.81
C PRO A 5 8.33 4.38 -20.78
N GLY A 6 8.86 3.21 -20.46
CA GLY A 6 8.68 2.04 -21.33
C GLY A 6 7.19 1.71 -21.48
N ALA A 7 6.82 1.05 -22.57
CA ALA A 7 5.43 0.62 -22.80
C ALA A 7 4.83 -0.10 -21.58
N PHE A 8 5.65 -0.86 -20.87
CA PHE A 8 5.26 -1.58 -19.66
C PHE A 8 4.85 -0.65 -18.50
N SER A 9 5.57 0.45 -18.27
CA SER A 9 5.24 1.45 -17.25
C SER A 9 3.89 2.11 -17.55
N PHE A 10 3.63 2.41 -18.82
CA PHE A 10 2.35 2.95 -19.26
C PHE A 10 1.20 1.96 -19.03
N PHE A 11 1.37 0.68 -19.41
CA PHE A 11 0.35 -0.34 -19.17
C PHE A 11 0.06 -0.56 -17.68
N SER A 12 1.08 -0.53 -16.84
CA SER A 12 0.91 -0.65 -15.38
C SER A 12 0.08 0.50 -14.82
N TYR A 13 0.34 1.73 -15.27
CA TYR A 13 -0.44 2.91 -14.87
C TYR A 13 -1.91 2.81 -15.34
N VAL A 14 -2.13 2.39 -16.59
CA VAL A 14 -3.49 2.18 -17.13
C VAL A 14 -4.24 1.13 -16.31
N TYR A 15 -3.56 0.05 -15.90
CA TYR A 15 -4.15 -0.97 -15.06
C TYR A 15 -4.58 -0.42 -13.69
N VAL A 16 -3.71 0.31 -12.99
CA VAL A 16 -4.02 0.94 -11.70
C VAL A 16 -5.19 1.91 -11.84
N THR A 17 -5.18 2.72 -12.90
CA THR A 17 -6.28 3.64 -13.24
C THR A 17 -7.59 2.87 -13.44
N SER A 18 -7.56 1.74 -14.15
CA SER A 18 -8.73 0.89 -14.36
C SER A 18 -9.27 0.32 -13.05
N CYS A 19 -8.40 -0.08 -12.12
CA CYS A 19 -8.79 -0.51 -10.77
C CYS A 19 -9.48 0.62 -10.00
N ALA A 20 -8.97 1.83 -10.08
CA ALA A 20 -9.58 3.01 -9.46
C ALA A 20 -10.96 3.29 -10.07
N VAL A 21 -11.06 3.34 -11.40
CA VAL A 21 -12.34 3.54 -12.12
C VAL A 21 -13.36 2.48 -11.70
N PHE A 22 -12.95 1.20 -11.64
CA PHE A 22 -13.80 0.12 -11.17
C PHE A 22 -14.36 0.41 -9.77
N CYS A 23 -13.53 0.85 -8.82
CA CYS A 23 -13.98 1.21 -7.48
C CYS A 23 -14.98 2.39 -7.49
N PHE A 24 -14.85 3.33 -8.43
CA PHE A 24 -15.76 4.47 -8.57
C PHE A 24 -17.12 4.13 -9.21
N LEU A 25 -17.24 3.00 -9.92
CA LEU A 25 -18.51 2.55 -10.47
C LEU A 25 -19.53 2.17 -9.39
N PHE A 26 -19.06 1.78 -8.21
CA PHE A 26 -19.92 1.50 -7.07
C PHE A 26 -20.19 2.79 -6.30
N ARG A 27 -21.44 3.28 -6.34
CA ARG A 27 -21.87 4.56 -5.72
C ARG A 27 -22.28 4.43 -4.24
N GLU A 28 -21.69 3.53 -3.51
CA GLU A 28 -21.96 3.38 -2.08
C GLU A 28 -21.25 4.49 -1.28
N LYS A 29 -22.02 5.30 -0.52
CA LYS A 29 -21.48 6.39 0.33
C LYS A 29 -21.08 5.86 1.72
N THR A 30 -20.32 4.79 1.78
CA THR A 30 -19.78 4.31 3.05
C THR A 30 -18.33 4.74 3.22
N ASN A 31 -17.88 4.89 4.47
CA ASN A 31 -16.47 5.22 4.76
C ASN A 31 -15.50 4.22 4.11
N ASP A 32 -15.93 2.95 3.98
CA ASP A 32 -15.16 1.88 3.35
C ASP A 32 -14.85 2.19 1.87
N TYR A 33 -15.82 2.65 1.11
CA TYR A 33 -15.65 3.09 -0.29
C TYR A 33 -14.85 4.38 -0.38
N ILE A 34 -15.23 5.39 0.40
CA ILE A 34 -14.61 6.72 0.33
C ILE A 34 -13.10 6.64 0.58
N PHE A 35 -12.68 5.97 1.65
CA PHE A 35 -11.25 5.85 1.96
C PHE A 35 -10.49 4.96 0.98
N THR A 36 -11.15 3.94 0.40
CA THR A 36 -10.53 3.14 -0.67
C THR A 36 -10.33 3.96 -1.94
N GLN A 37 -11.33 4.74 -2.34
CA GLN A 37 -11.27 5.62 -3.51
C GLN A 37 -10.18 6.68 -3.34
N LEU A 38 -10.11 7.34 -2.18
CA LEU A 38 -9.06 8.32 -1.88
C LEU A 38 -7.67 7.67 -1.87
N GLY A 39 -7.54 6.45 -1.34
CA GLY A 39 -6.31 5.68 -1.41
C GLY A 39 -5.89 5.39 -2.85
N LEU A 40 -6.80 4.92 -3.69
CA LEU A 40 -6.51 4.63 -5.10
C LEU A 40 -6.16 5.90 -5.90
N ILE A 41 -6.83 7.04 -5.64
CA ILE A 41 -6.44 8.34 -6.24
C ILE A 41 -5.01 8.71 -5.81
N GLY A 42 -4.69 8.56 -4.53
CA GLY A 42 -3.33 8.80 -4.03
C GLY A 42 -2.30 7.89 -4.68
N THR A 43 -2.64 6.61 -4.91
CA THR A 43 -1.78 5.66 -5.62
C THR A 43 -1.56 6.09 -7.08
N MET A 44 -2.62 6.49 -7.79
CA MET A 44 -2.49 7.04 -9.14
C MET A 44 -1.58 8.27 -9.16
N GLY A 45 -1.73 9.17 -8.18
CA GLY A 45 -0.85 10.33 -8.03
C GLY A 45 0.61 9.94 -7.81
N ALA A 46 0.87 8.96 -6.94
CA ALA A 46 2.21 8.43 -6.70
C ALA A 46 2.82 7.83 -7.97
N ASP A 47 2.05 7.04 -8.72
CA ASP A 47 2.50 6.40 -9.95
C ASP A 47 2.82 7.41 -11.06
N ILE A 48 2.15 8.56 -11.11
CA ILE A 48 2.54 9.64 -12.03
C ILE A 48 3.98 10.07 -11.76
N PHE A 49 4.33 10.31 -10.50
CA PHE A 49 5.67 10.77 -10.13
C PHE A 49 6.73 9.67 -10.24
N LEU A 50 6.41 8.43 -9.87
CA LEU A 50 7.38 7.34 -9.77
C LEU A 50 7.54 6.54 -11.06
N VAL A 51 6.47 6.47 -11.87
CA VAL A 51 6.40 5.55 -13.01
C VAL A 51 6.32 6.29 -14.35
N LEU A 52 5.54 7.36 -14.42
CA LEU A 52 5.28 8.06 -15.70
C LEU A 52 6.25 9.21 -15.99
N LEU A 53 6.67 9.96 -14.95
CA LEU A 53 7.57 11.10 -15.20
C LEU A 53 8.96 10.60 -15.58
N PRO A 54 9.60 11.22 -16.62
CA PRO A 54 10.92 10.79 -17.09
C PRO A 54 12.03 10.91 -16.05
N GLN A 55 11.90 11.85 -15.12
CA GLN A 55 12.88 12.12 -14.06
C GLN A 55 12.62 11.34 -12.78
N GLN A 56 11.52 10.59 -12.69
CA GLN A 56 11.13 9.82 -11.52
C GLN A 56 11.26 10.63 -10.22
N GLU A 57 10.33 11.53 -10.02
CA GLU A 57 10.28 12.39 -8.82
C GLU A 57 9.92 11.56 -7.57
N ARG A 58 10.94 11.07 -6.87
CA ARG A 58 10.75 10.14 -5.73
C ARG A 58 10.05 10.81 -4.55
N PHE A 59 10.42 12.05 -4.22
CA PHE A 59 9.90 12.72 -3.02
C PHE A 59 8.38 12.98 -3.09
N PRO A 60 7.80 13.63 -4.12
CA PRO A 60 6.35 13.82 -4.21
C PRO A 60 5.60 12.49 -4.36
N GLY A 61 6.17 11.48 -5.02
CA GLY A 61 5.60 10.15 -5.08
C GLY A 61 5.44 9.51 -3.70
N MET A 62 6.47 9.61 -2.85
CA MET A 62 6.41 9.10 -1.47
C MET A 62 5.45 9.88 -0.58
N ILE A 63 5.28 11.18 -0.80
CA ILE A 63 4.23 11.97 -0.13
C ILE A 63 2.84 11.40 -0.48
N CYS A 64 2.56 11.18 -1.76
CA CYS A 64 1.31 10.59 -2.20
C CYS A 64 1.06 9.21 -1.55
N PHE A 65 2.04 8.33 -1.54
CA PHE A 65 1.93 7.03 -0.89
C PHE A 65 1.74 7.13 0.63
N SER A 66 2.33 8.12 1.29
CA SER A 66 2.10 8.37 2.71
C SER A 66 0.63 8.74 2.98
N PHE A 67 0.01 9.55 2.14
CA PHE A 67 -1.42 9.83 2.21
C PHE A 67 -2.28 8.58 1.95
N VAL A 68 -1.88 7.73 1.02
CA VAL A 68 -2.55 6.42 0.79
C VAL A 68 -2.62 5.62 2.09
N GLN A 69 -1.50 5.53 2.83
CA GLN A 69 -1.47 4.80 4.10
C GLN A 69 -2.38 5.41 5.16
N ILE A 70 -2.51 6.73 5.19
CA ILE A 70 -3.44 7.44 6.08
C ILE A 70 -4.89 7.07 5.73
N PHE A 71 -5.27 7.06 4.45
CA PHE A 71 -6.63 6.68 4.03
C PHE A 71 -6.93 5.21 4.33
N TYR A 72 -5.99 4.30 4.14
CA TYR A 72 -6.15 2.89 4.48
C TYR A 72 -6.23 2.68 6.00
N PHE A 73 -5.48 3.44 6.78
CA PHE A 73 -5.65 3.48 8.24
C PHE A 73 -7.05 3.97 8.63
N LEU A 74 -7.53 5.08 8.08
CA LEU A 74 -8.86 5.62 8.38
C LEU A 74 -9.96 4.62 8.01
N ARG A 75 -9.81 3.91 6.91
CA ARG A 75 -10.69 2.82 6.51
C ARG A 75 -10.78 1.74 7.60
N LEU A 76 -9.64 1.22 8.04
CA LEU A 76 -9.57 0.19 9.09
C LEU A 76 -10.08 0.72 10.42
N TYR A 77 -9.69 1.95 10.78
CA TYR A 77 -10.06 2.58 12.03
C TYR A 77 -11.57 2.83 12.14
N THR A 78 -12.22 3.25 11.07
CA THR A 78 -13.68 3.49 11.05
C THR A 78 -14.49 2.21 10.94
N ALA A 79 -13.97 1.17 10.32
CA ALA A 79 -14.62 -0.12 10.18
C ALA A 79 -14.54 -0.97 11.47
N ASP A 80 -13.52 -0.77 12.28
CA ASP A 80 -13.30 -1.56 13.50
C ASP A 80 -14.27 -1.16 14.62
N THR A 81 -15.08 -2.09 15.10
CA THR A 81 -16.03 -1.89 16.20
C THR A 81 -15.38 -2.01 17.57
N ASN A 82 -14.17 -2.61 17.67
CA ASN A 82 -13.48 -2.80 18.93
C ASN A 82 -12.69 -1.54 19.35
N LYS A 83 -13.25 -0.78 20.29
CA LYS A 83 -12.64 0.47 20.79
C LYS A 83 -11.21 0.28 21.32
N LYS A 84 -10.92 -0.87 21.98
CA LYS A 84 -9.57 -1.16 22.50
C LYS A 84 -8.58 -1.35 21.33
N ARG A 85 -8.95 -2.13 20.31
CA ARG A 85 -8.11 -2.36 19.13
C ARG A 85 -7.85 -1.06 18.37
N ARG A 86 -8.87 -0.20 18.20
CA ARG A 86 -8.71 1.14 17.59
C ARG A 86 -7.71 2.01 18.35
N LYS A 87 -7.81 2.05 19.70
CA LYS A 87 -6.87 2.81 20.53
C LYS A 87 -5.45 2.27 20.41
N VAL A 88 -5.28 0.94 20.46
CA VAL A 88 -3.97 0.30 20.29
C VAL A 88 -3.37 0.60 18.92
N ASN A 89 -4.17 0.50 17.83
CA ASN A 89 -3.71 0.85 16.48
C ASN A 89 -3.19 2.28 16.41
N LEU A 90 -3.94 3.25 16.95
CA LEU A 90 -3.54 4.65 16.94
C LEU A 90 -2.24 4.89 17.73
N ILE A 91 -2.14 4.32 18.94
CA ILE A 91 -0.96 4.46 19.79
C ILE A 91 0.27 3.84 19.13
N LEU A 92 0.15 2.58 18.65
CA LEU A 92 1.26 1.90 17.97
C LEU A 92 1.73 2.68 16.75
N ARG A 93 0.79 3.26 15.98
CA ARG A 93 1.12 4.04 14.80
C ARG A 93 1.94 5.28 15.13
N ILE A 94 1.53 6.03 16.16
CA ILE A 94 2.27 7.22 16.60
C ILE A 94 3.66 6.80 17.12
N VAL A 95 3.70 5.84 18.03
CA VAL A 95 4.95 5.40 18.68
C VAL A 95 5.94 4.83 17.65
N LEU A 96 5.50 3.91 16.80
CA LEU A 96 6.39 3.30 15.81
C LEU A 96 6.81 4.29 14.72
N SER A 97 5.95 5.23 14.32
CA SER A 97 6.33 6.29 13.38
C SER A 97 7.43 7.19 13.96
N VAL A 98 7.32 7.56 15.23
CA VAL A 98 8.38 8.34 15.90
C VAL A 98 9.68 7.54 16.03
N ILE A 99 9.58 6.28 16.46
CA ILE A 99 10.75 5.40 16.60
C ILE A 99 11.46 5.22 15.26
N ILE A 100 10.73 4.90 14.18
CA ILE A 100 11.38 4.64 12.89
C ILE A 100 12.04 5.88 12.31
N VAL A 101 11.44 7.06 12.47
CA VAL A 101 12.07 8.33 12.09
C VAL A 101 13.37 8.54 12.90
N ALA A 102 13.33 8.36 14.22
CA ALA A 102 14.53 8.48 15.06
C ALA A 102 15.62 7.47 14.68
N VAL A 103 15.25 6.21 14.40
CA VAL A 103 16.18 5.17 13.94
C VAL A 103 16.79 5.56 12.59
N THR A 104 16.01 6.12 11.67
CA THR A 104 16.53 6.57 10.36
C THR A 104 17.62 7.65 10.53
N PHE A 105 17.40 8.63 11.41
CA PHE A 105 18.42 9.65 11.74
C PHE A 105 19.64 9.04 12.41
N PHE A 106 19.45 8.04 13.27
CA PHE A 106 20.55 7.36 13.94
C PHE A 106 21.41 6.55 12.96
N VAL A 107 20.79 5.86 12.00
CA VAL A 107 21.49 4.98 11.05
C VAL A 107 22.13 5.76 9.90
N LEU A 108 21.40 6.74 9.33
CA LEU A 108 21.86 7.50 8.16
C LEU A 108 22.60 8.80 8.53
N GLY A 109 22.71 9.13 9.82
CA GLY A 109 23.38 10.32 10.31
C GLY A 109 22.44 11.54 10.43
N PRO A 110 23.02 12.73 10.78
CA PRO A 110 22.24 13.92 11.15
C PRO A 110 21.50 14.59 9.98
N SER A 111 21.83 14.26 8.74
CA SER A 111 21.22 14.83 7.53
C SER A 111 20.80 13.73 6.55
N PRO A 112 19.85 12.85 6.93
CA PRO A 112 19.41 11.78 6.05
C PRO A 112 18.65 12.36 4.84
N ASP A 113 18.67 11.61 3.74
CA ASP A 113 17.84 11.94 2.58
C ASP A 113 16.36 11.99 3.00
N PRO A 114 15.63 13.08 2.73
CA PRO A 114 14.21 13.19 3.03
C PRO A 114 13.36 12.04 2.44
N VAL A 115 13.76 11.50 1.28
CA VAL A 115 13.08 10.35 0.67
C VAL A 115 13.24 9.11 1.54
N ALA A 116 14.42 8.87 2.13
CA ALA A 116 14.65 7.74 3.02
C ALA A 116 13.78 7.84 4.29
N VAL A 117 13.74 9.01 4.92
CA VAL A 117 12.91 9.24 6.12
C VAL A 117 11.44 9.00 5.82
N LEU A 118 10.95 9.55 4.70
CA LEU A 118 9.55 9.42 4.30
C LEU A 118 9.20 7.97 3.91
N SER A 119 10.14 7.27 3.26
CA SER A 119 9.98 5.86 2.89
C SER A 119 9.87 4.96 4.13
N MET A 120 10.66 5.19 5.15
CA MET A 120 10.60 4.45 6.40
C MET A 120 9.31 4.73 7.18
N PHE A 121 8.89 5.99 7.25
CA PHE A 121 7.59 6.37 7.82
C PHE A 121 6.43 5.69 7.08
N TYR A 122 6.43 5.76 5.76
CA TYR A 122 5.46 5.11 4.90
C TYR A 122 5.41 3.60 5.14
N TYR A 123 6.56 2.93 5.12
CA TYR A 123 6.67 1.47 5.22
C TYR A 123 6.11 0.93 6.54
N VAL A 124 6.43 1.59 7.66
CA VAL A 124 5.87 1.22 8.98
C VAL A 124 4.35 1.38 8.99
N ASN A 125 3.83 2.43 8.37
CA ASN A 125 2.38 2.65 8.28
C ASN A 125 1.69 1.61 7.39
N LEU A 126 2.33 1.18 6.29
CA LEU A 126 1.85 0.08 5.46
C LEU A 126 1.86 -1.24 6.24
N LEU A 127 2.94 -1.56 6.96
CA LEU A 127 3.04 -2.76 7.79
C LEU A 127 1.92 -2.81 8.84
N LEU A 128 1.67 -1.70 9.52
CA LEU A 128 0.57 -1.62 10.49
C LEU A 128 -0.80 -1.81 9.82
N ASN A 129 -1.01 -1.26 8.63
CA ASN A 129 -2.24 -1.49 7.88
C ASN A 129 -2.42 -2.98 7.53
N VAL A 130 -1.34 -3.68 7.12
CA VAL A 130 -1.37 -5.14 6.89
C VAL A 130 -1.77 -5.86 8.18
N VAL A 131 -1.06 -5.62 9.29
CA VAL A 131 -1.31 -6.30 10.57
C VAL A 131 -2.76 -6.09 11.03
N PHE A 132 -3.25 -4.86 11.06
CA PHE A 132 -4.61 -4.57 11.52
C PHE A 132 -5.70 -5.06 10.57
N ALA A 133 -5.42 -5.15 9.26
CA ALA A 133 -6.32 -5.80 8.32
C ALA A 133 -6.41 -7.31 8.58
N PHE A 134 -5.30 -7.98 8.87
CA PHE A 134 -5.30 -9.41 9.20
C PHE A 134 -5.95 -9.71 10.56
N LEU A 135 -5.88 -8.81 11.55
CA LEU A 135 -6.57 -8.96 12.83
C LEU A 135 -8.11 -8.92 12.71
N ASP A 136 -8.63 -8.45 11.59
CA ASP A 136 -10.07 -8.46 11.26
C ASP A 136 -10.36 -9.15 9.92
N PHE A 137 -9.63 -10.24 9.65
CA PHE A 137 -9.63 -10.91 8.34
C PHE A 137 -11.03 -11.31 7.85
N GLU A 138 -11.94 -11.64 8.75
CA GLU A 138 -13.32 -11.98 8.38
C GLU A 138 -14.05 -10.85 7.63
N ASN A 139 -13.75 -9.59 7.97
CA ASN A 139 -14.39 -8.41 7.39
C ASN A 139 -13.52 -7.71 6.34
N THR A 140 -12.21 -7.92 6.37
CA THR A 140 -11.22 -7.20 5.56
C THR A 140 -10.34 -8.11 4.71
N GLY A 141 -10.65 -9.41 4.59
CA GLY A 141 -9.75 -10.43 4.02
C GLY A 141 -9.19 -10.08 2.64
N ILE A 142 -10.03 -9.66 1.68
CA ILE A 142 -9.57 -9.25 0.34
C ILE A 142 -8.67 -8.01 0.43
N PHE A 143 -9.03 -7.05 1.29
CA PHE A 143 -8.20 -5.88 1.52
C PHE A 143 -6.86 -6.24 2.17
N ALA A 144 -6.87 -7.14 3.15
CA ALA A 144 -5.67 -7.64 3.81
C ALA A 144 -4.72 -8.33 2.81
N LEU A 145 -5.26 -9.14 1.89
CA LEU A 145 -4.48 -9.77 0.81
C LEU A 145 -3.91 -8.72 -0.15
N GLY A 146 -4.69 -7.69 -0.49
CA GLY A 146 -4.22 -6.57 -1.29
C GLY A 146 -3.04 -5.85 -0.64
N LEU A 147 -3.16 -5.52 0.65
CA LEU A 147 -2.08 -4.88 1.41
C LEU A 147 -0.85 -5.80 1.58
N LEU A 148 -1.06 -7.11 1.72
CA LEU A 148 0.05 -8.08 1.77
C LEU A 148 0.82 -8.10 0.45
N CYS A 149 0.14 -8.16 -0.67
CA CYS A 149 0.79 -8.06 -1.98
C CYS A 149 1.52 -6.71 -2.12
N PHE A 150 0.93 -5.62 -1.64
CA PHE A 150 1.53 -4.30 -1.69
C PHE A 150 2.84 -4.25 -0.91
N ILE A 151 2.86 -4.71 0.36
CA ILE A 151 4.09 -4.67 1.17
C ILE A 151 5.18 -5.58 0.61
N ILE A 152 4.83 -6.73 -0.01
CA ILE A 152 5.81 -7.59 -0.68
C ILE A 152 6.46 -6.84 -1.85
N SER A 153 5.66 -6.18 -2.70
CA SER A 153 6.17 -5.35 -3.79
C SER A 153 7.13 -4.28 -3.29
N ASP A 154 6.74 -3.56 -2.25
CA ASP A 154 7.54 -2.47 -1.69
C ASP A 154 8.80 -2.95 -0.98
N THR A 155 8.75 -4.11 -0.35
CA THR A 155 9.94 -4.76 0.20
C THR A 155 10.97 -5.05 -0.90
N VAL A 156 10.52 -5.51 -2.07
CA VAL A 156 11.40 -5.73 -3.22
C VAL A 156 12.00 -4.42 -3.74
N ILE A 157 11.19 -3.33 -3.78
CA ILE A 157 11.68 -1.99 -4.14
C ILE A 157 12.71 -1.50 -3.12
N GLY A 158 12.40 -1.66 -1.82
CA GLY A 158 13.31 -1.30 -0.74
C GLY A 158 14.66 -2.00 -0.84
N PHE A 159 14.66 -3.32 -1.07
CA PHE A 159 15.91 -4.08 -1.28
C PHE A 159 16.70 -3.59 -2.50
N ARG A 160 16.03 -3.25 -3.61
CA ARG A 160 16.71 -2.72 -4.80
C ARG A 160 17.34 -1.34 -4.57
N SER A 161 16.82 -0.57 -3.61
CA SER A 161 17.28 0.78 -3.28
C SER A 161 18.26 0.83 -2.11
N LEU A 162 18.52 -0.30 -1.44
CA LEU A 162 19.42 -0.36 -0.27
C LEU A 162 20.84 0.10 -0.60
N ASP A 163 21.34 -0.22 -1.80
CA ASP A 163 22.67 0.17 -2.24
C ASP A 163 22.87 1.70 -2.30
N ASP A 164 21.78 2.45 -2.47
CA ASP A 164 21.82 3.93 -2.52
C ASP A 164 22.10 4.53 -1.11
N TYR A 165 21.86 3.78 -0.03
CA TYR A 165 21.87 4.31 1.35
C TYR A 165 22.87 3.64 2.29
N ILE A 166 23.14 2.38 2.11
CA ILE A 166 24.00 1.58 3.00
C ILE A 166 24.97 0.81 2.13
N GLY A 167 26.29 1.00 2.33
CA GLY A 167 27.28 0.19 1.65
C GLY A 167 26.97 -1.30 1.82
N THR A 168 26.84 -2.01 0.73
CA THR A 168 26.26 -3.37 0.70
C THR A 168 27.13 -4.36 1.47
N GLN A 169 26.51 -5.02 2.44
CA GLN A 169 27.04 -6.25 3.04
C GLN A 169 26.96 -7.38 2.00
N PRO A 170 27.95 -8.28 1.91
CA PRO A 170 28.00 -9.33 0.86
C PRO A 170 26.71 -10.17 0.74
N ILE A 171 26.04 -10.43 1.87
CA ILE A 171 24.77 -11.20 1.91
C ILE A 171 23.63 -10.40 1.24
N VAL A 172 23.58 -9.10 1.50
CA VAL A 172 22.55 -8.22 0.92
C VAL A 172 22.76 -8.08 -0.58
N GLU A 173 24.01 -7.96 -1.02
CA GLU A 173 24.37 -7.91 -2.44
C GLU A 173 23.94 -9.18 -3.19
N GLU A 174 24.14 -10.35 -2.61
CA GLU A 174 23.72 -11.63 -3.20
C GLU A 174 22.19 -11.68 -3.40
N VAL A 175 21.42 -11.29 -2.38
CA VAL A 175 19.95 -11.21 -2.44
C VAL A 175 19.50 -10.21 -3.49
N VAL A 176 20.06 -9.00 -3.51
CA VAL A 176 19.74 -7.95 -4.49
C VAL A 176 20.07 -8.41 -5.90
N GLN A 177 21.22 -9.05 -6.13
CA GLN A 177 21.58 -9.60 -7.43
C GLN A 177 20.63 -10.73 -7.86
N HIS A 178 20.21 -11.60 -6.95
CA HIS A 178 19.23 -12.63 -7.25
C HIS A 178 17.88 -12.04 -7.69
N ILE A 179 17.39 -11.02 -6.98
CA ILE A 179 16.17 -10.30 -7.32
C ILE A 179 16.30 -9.58 -8.69
N ARG A 180 17.46 -8.94 -8.97
CA ARG A 180 17.72 -8.27 -10.25
C ARG A 180 17.83 -9.24 -11.43
N ARG A 181 18.31 -10.47 -11.21
CA ARG A 181 18.41 -11.52 -12.24
C ARG A 181 17.11 -12.24 -12.51
N SER A 182 16.11 -12.08 -11.67
CA SER A 182 14.79 -12.69 -11.89
C SER A 182 14.20 -12.21 -13.21
N LYS A 183 13.79 -13.16 -14.08
CA LYS A 183 13.10 -12.86 -15.33
C LYS A 183 11.69 -12.30 -15.11
N ILE A 184 11.12 -12.54 -13.94
CA ILE A 184 9.82 -12.03 -13.54
C ILE A 184 10.04 -10.75 -12.77
N ASP A 185 9.40 -9.66 -13.18
CA ASP A 185 9.41 -8.44 -12.38
C ASP A 185 8.50 -8.62 -11.16
N LEU A 186 9.13 -9.05 -10.06
CA LEU A 186 8.43 -9.33 -8.80
C LEU A 186 7.69 -8.10 -8.26
N ILE A 187 8.18 -6.89 -8.55
CA ILE A 187 7.52 -5.66 -8.12
C ILE A 187 6.11 -5.60 -8.71
N TYR A 188 6.01 -5.64 -10.04
CA TYR A 188 4.71 -5.58 -10.71
C TYR A 188 3.89 -6.85 -10.54
N GLY A 189 4.54 -8.01 -10.36
CA GLY A 189 3.89 -9.29 -10.07
C GLY A 189 3.06 -9.27 -8.79
N PHE A 190 3.44 -8.45 -7.81
CA PHE A 190 2.70 -8.23 -6.57
C PHE A 190 1.93 -6.91 -6.56
N TYR A 191 2.47 -5.85 -7.16
CA TYR A 191 1.83 -4.54 -7.19
C TYR A 191 0.49 -4.55 -7.92
N LEU A 192 0.43 -5.12 -9.13
CA LEU A 192 -0.82 -5.12 -9.91
C LEU A 192 -1.95 -5.92 -9.20
N PRO A 193 -1.74 -7.16 -8.74
CA PRO A 193 -2.75 -7.87 -7.95
C PRO A 193 -3.15 -7.11 -6.68
N SER A 194 -2.22 -6.40 -6.02
CA SER A 194 -2.53 -5.61 -4.83
C SER A 194 -3.61 -4.57 -5.11
N GLN A 195 -3.46 -3.81 -6.21
CA GLN A 195 -4.41 -2.76 -6.58
C GLN A 195 -5.79 -3.32 -6.95
N ALA A 196 -5.83 -4.48 -7.62
CA ALA A 196 -7.09 -5.18 -7.89
C ALA A 196 -7.80 -5.61 -6.60
N PHE A 197 -7.11 -6.29 -5.68
CA PHE A 197 -7.71 -6.72 -4.42
C PHE A 197 -8.17 -5.53 -3.57
N ILE A 198 -7.41 -4.45 -3.51
CA ILE A 198 -7.79 -3.24 -2.80
C ILE A 198 -9.06 -2.64 -3.41
N ALA A 199 -9.11 -2.48 -4.73
CA ALA A 199 -10.26 -1.90 -5.45
C ALA A 199 -11.53 -2.76 -5.32
N MET A 200 -11.40 -4.09 -5.33
CA MET A 200 -12.52 -5.02 -5.22
C MET A 200 -13.04 -5.18 -3.79
N SER A 201 -12.22 -4.88 -2.79
CA SER A 201 -12.50 -5.21 -1.38
C SER A 201 -13.77 -4.57 -0.81
N PRO A 202 -14.18 -3.31 -1.13
CA PRO A 202 -15.43 -2.76 -0.65
C PRO A 202 -16.65 -3.45 -1.30
N ALA A 203 -16.59 -3.74 -2.60
CA ALA A 203 -17.64 -4.43 -3.32
C ALA A 203 -17.88 -5.85 -2.75
N TYR A 204 -16.81 -6.59 -2.50
CA TYR A 204 -16.90 -7.92 -1.90
C TYR A 204 -17.58 -7.90 -0.52
N LYS A 205 -17.26 -6.92 0.31
CA LYS A 205 -17.87 -6.75 1.62
C LYS A 205 -19.38 -6.47 1.50
N LEU A 206 -19.77 -5.66 0.52
CA LEU A 206 -21.19 -5.38 0.23
C LEU A 206 -21.91 -6.66 -0.21
N PHE A 207 -21.37 -7.42 -1.16
CA PHE A 207 -21.96 -8.69 -1.62
C PHE A 207 -22.13 -9.69 -0.48
N LYS A 208 -21.13 -9.85 0.37
CA LYS A 208 -21.19 -10.74 1.56
C LYS A 208 -22.29 -10.32 2.54
N LYS A 209 -22.53 -9.02 2.69
CA LYS A 209 -23.61 -8.50 3.52
C LYS A 209 -24.99 -8.84 2.93
N LEU A 210 -25.16 -8.58 1.63
CA LEU A 210 -26.44 -8.85 0.93
C LEU A 210 -26.78 -10.35 0.94
N ASP A 211 -25.82 -11.23 0.73
CA ASP A 211 -26.01 -12.68 0.78
C ASP A 211 -26.48 -13.15 2.17
N LYS A 212 -25.86 -12.63 3.23
CA LYS A 212 -26.30 -12.92 4.61
C LYS A 212 -27.72 -12.46 4.88
N GLU A 213 -28.12 -11.28 4.40
CA GLU A 213 -29.48 -10.75 4.55
C GLU A 213 -30.51 -11.61 3.78
N GLN A 214 -30.20 -12.04 2.55
CA GLN A 214 -31.05 -12.93 1.76
C GLN A 214 -31.24 -14.30 2.43
N THR A 215 -30.15 -14.87 2.94
CA THR A 215 -30.18 -16.15 3.66
C THR A 215 -31.01 -16.06 4.94
N ALA A 216 -30.91 -14.96 5.67
CA ALA A 216 -31.71 -14.72 6.88
C ALA A 216 -33.21 -14.56 6.57
N ARG A 217 -33.57 -13.93 5.43
CA ARG A 217 -34.98 -13.81 4.98
C ARG A 217 -35.56 -15.17 4.59
N LYS A 218 -34.80 -16.01 3.86
CA LYS A 218 -35.24 -17.36 3.47
C LYS A 218 -35.50 -18.31 4.65
N ARG A 219 -34.79 -18.09 5.80
CA ARG A 219 -34.99 -18.89 7.02
C ARG A 219 -36.22 -18.47 7.84
N LYS A 220 -36.78 -17.29 7.57
CA LYS A 220 -37.98 -16.77 8.26
C LYS A 220 -39.26 -16.94 7.47
N ALA A 221 -39.17 -17.31 6.21
CA ALA A 221 -40.29 -17.65 5.34
C ALA A 221 -40.54 -19.18 5.35
#